data_b0820259f9bda4a24538120a0b55bc48
#
_entry.id   b0820259f9bda4a24538120a0b55bc48
#
_cell.length_a   1.000
_cell.length_b   1.000
_cell.length_c   1.000
_cell.angle_alpha   90.00
_cell.angle_beta   90.00
_cell.angle_gamma   90.00
#
_symmetry.space_group_name_H-M   'P 1'
#
loop_
_entity.id
_entity.type
_entity.pdbx_description
1 polymer ?
#
loop_
_entity_poly.entity_id
_entity_poly.type
_entity_poly.pdbx_seq_one_letter_code
_entity_poly.pdbx_strand_id
1 'polypeptide(L)'
;STLSSSSAASDVYKRQIFGNGQMENIPIGIVDQDNTATSRTIVRNISAVPTFKVTKHFVNEAAARESVQKKEIYGYLSIPPQFEQNAITGKNATLSYYYHYALMSVGGELMAAFETSLAPVALSPVVMQAMALGVEQDQITTFLLPVQANNHPIYNPSLDYSVYLSQPFFFVLFQVLILLITVYAVGIEIKFRTADDWLATAKGNIVTVSYTHLRA
;
A
#
# COMPACT_ATOMS: atom_id res chain seq x y z
N SER A 1 14.30 23.01 16.82
CA SER A 1 13.44 23.46 15.71
C SER A 1 13.40 22.52 14.49
N THR A 2 13.89 21.28 14.63
CA THR A 2 13.94 20.27 13.54
C THR A 2 12.69 19.38 13.43
N LEU A 3 11.82 19.40 14.43
CA LEU A 3 10.58 18.61 14.44
C LEU A 3 9.44 19.21 13.59
N SER A 4 9.46 20.51 13.31
CA SER A 4 8.39 21.17 12.53
C SER A 4 8.53 20.97 11.02
N SER A 5 9.73 20.76 10.49
CA SER A 5 9.97 20.56 9.06
C SER A 5 9.54 19.17 8.57
N SER A 6 9.67 18.16 9.41
CA SER A 6 9.28 16.78 9.10
C SER A 6 7.76 16.61 9.05
N SER A 7 7.01 17.28 9.95
CA SER A 7 5.54 17.23 9.93
C SER A 7 4.98 18.02 8.73
N ALA A 8 5.52 19.19 8.43
CA ALA A 8 5.09 19.98 7.27
C ALA A 8 5.35 19.26 5.93
N ALA A 9 6.49 18.59 5.79
CA ALA A 9 6.78 17.75 4.62
C ALA A 9 5.81 16.57 4.52
N SER A 10 5.49 15.92 5.65
CA SER A 10 4.50 14.83 5.70
C SER A 10 3.09 15.33 5.34
N ASP A 11 2.70 16.53 5.78
CA ASP A 11 1.37 17.09 5.50
C ASP A 11 1.25 17.59 4.05
N VAL A 12 2.29 18.15 3.48
CA VAL A 12 2.35 18.48 2.05
C VAL A 12 2.24 17.20 1.20
N TYR A 13 2.94 16.14 1.60
CA TYR A 13 2.90 14.85 0.93
C TYR A 13 1.50 14.22 0.99
N LYS A 14 0.84 14.26 2.14
CA LYS A 14 -0.55 13.78 2.30
C LYS A 14 -1.54 14.57 1.44
N ARG A 15 -1.39 15.90 1.37
CA ARG A 15 -2.25 16.76 0.52
C ARG A 15 -2.05 16.50 -0.97
N GLN A 16 -0.84 16.17 -1.41
CA GLN A 16 -0.58 15.82 -2.81
C GLN A 16 -1.17 14.45 -3.19
N ILE A 17 -1.20 13.49 -2.25
CA ILE A 17 -1.77 12.16 -2.48
C ILE A 17 -3.31 12.17 -2.41
N PHE A 18 -3.92 13.02 -1.57
CA PHE A 18 -5.36 13.02 -1.29
C PHE A 18 -6.11 14.25 -1.82
N GLY A 19 -5.44 15.11 -2.61
CA GLY A 19 -5.96 16.44 -2.97
C GLY A 19 -7.29 16.47 -3.73
N ASN A 20 -7.60 15.44 -4.52
CA ASN A 20 -8.80 15.36 -5.36
C ASN A 20 -9.72 14.18 -5.01
N GLY A 21 -9.58 13.58 -3.83
CA GLY A 21 -10.35 12.41 -3.43
C GLY A 21 -9.92 11.10 -4.09
N GLN A 22 -9.03 11.15 -5.08
CA GLN A 22 -8.33 10.01 -5.67
C GLN A 22 -6.84 10.12 -5.35
N MET A 23 -6.20 8.96 -5.13
CA MET A 23 -4.77 8.93 -4.89
C MET A 23 -4.03 9.11 -6.20
N GLU A 24 -3.31 10.23 -6.33
CA GLU A 24 -2.46 10.53 -7.48
C GLU A 24 -1.00 10.57 -7.07
N ASN A 25 -0.10 10.36 -8.03
CA ASN A 25 1.34 10.49 -7.87
C ASN A 25 1.95 9.57 -6.78
N ILE A 26 1.42 8.35 -6.64
CA ILE A 26 1.99 7.35 -5.73
C ILE A 26 3.38 6.94 -6.26
N PRO A 27 4.46 7.08 -5.46
CA PRO A 27 5.80 6.74 -5.91
C PRO A 27 5.94 5.24 -6.09
N ILE A 28 6.30 4.84 -7.31
CA ILE A 28 6.59 3.46 -7.71
C ILE A 28 7.97 3.34 -8.34
N GLY A 29 8.47 2.11 -8.36
CA GLY A 29 9.72 1.73 -9.02
C GLY A 29 9.49 0.86 -10.25
N ILE A 30 10.47 0.83 -11.13
CA ILE A 30 10.51 -0.07 -12.30
C ILE A 30 11.77 -0.91 -12.23
N VAL A 31 11.62 -2.22 -12.41
CA VAL A 31 12.71 -3.17 -12.63
C VAL A 31 12.55 -3.70 -14.05
N ASP A 32 13.29 -3.13 -15.01
CA ASP A 32 13.26 -3.55 -16.40
C ASP A 32 14.54 -4.35 -16.70
N GLN A 33 14.40 -5.67 -16.81
CA GLN A 33 15.50 -6.58 -17.16
C GLN A 33 15.49 -6.97 -18.65
N ASP A 34 14.42 -6.61 -19.37
CA ASP A 34 14.27 -6.91 -20.79
C ASP A 34 14.95 -5.87 -21.70
N ASN A 35 14.85 -4.59 -21.33
CA ASN A 35 15.46 -3.45 -22.03
C ASN A 35 15.10 -3.36 -23.54
N THR A 36 13.91 -3.83 -23.92
CA THR A 36 13.43 -3.86 -25.31
C THR A 36 12.59 -2.64 -25.68
N ALA A 37 12.11 -2.58 -26.92
CA ALA A 37 11.15 -1.56 -27.34
C ALA A 37 9.80 -1.72 -26.63
N THR A 38 9.39 -2.97 -26.42
CA THR A 38 8.15 -3.34 -25.75
C THR A 38 8.19 -2.95 -24.27
N SER A 39 9.29 -3.26 -23.55
CA SER A 39 9.42 -2.89 -22.13
C SER A 39 9.38 -1.37 -21.94
N ARG A 40 10.06 -0.60 -22.80
CA ARG A 40 10.01 0.87 -22.78
C ARG A 40 8.60 1.42 -23.05
N THR A 41 7.81 0.74 -23.89
CA THR A 41 6.41 1.14 -24.13
C THR A 41 5.54 0.88 -22.91
N ILE A 42 5.72 -0.25 -22.24
CA ILE A 42 5.05 -0.58 -20.97
C ILE A 42 5.36 0.49 -19.91
N VAL A 43 6.63 0.82 -19.73
CA VAL A 43 7.07 1.83 -18.77
C VAL A 43 6.44 3.21 -19.08
N ARG A 44 6.37 3.60 -20.35
CA ARG A 44 5.71 4.85 -20.77
C ARG A 44 4.21 4.85 -20.47
N ASN A 45 3.51 3.75 -20.75
CA ASN A 45 2.09 3.62 -20.48
C ASN A 45 1.80 3.73 -18.97
N ILE A 46 2.59 3.06 -18.13
CA ILE A 46 2.47 3.16 -16.68
C ILE A 46 2.78 4.57 -16.18
N SER A 47 3.82 5.21 -16.73
CA SER A 47 4.17 6.60 -16.37
C SER A 47 3.12 7.63 -16.77
N ALA A 48 2.24 7.30 -17.71
CA ALA A 48 1.14 8.15 -18.14
C ALA A 48 -0.11 8.06 -17.25
N VAL A 49 -0.17 7.05 -16.37
CA VAL A 49 -1.31 6.89 -15.44
C VAL A 49 -1.16 7.86 -14.27
N PRO A 50 -2.15 8.73 -13.99
CA PRO A 50 -2.05 9.76 -12.94
C PRO A 50 -1.82 9.20 -11.54
N THR A 51 -2.27 7.98 -11.27
CA THR A 51 -2.06 7.29 -9.98
C THR A 51 -0.59 7.03 -9.71
N PHE A 52 0.23 6.82 -10.75
CA PHE A 52 1.63 6.45 -10.62
C PHE A 52 2.57 7.64 -10.78
N LYS A 53 3.61 7.65 -9.96
CA LYS A 53 4.81 8.46 -10.17
C LYS A 53 6.02 7.55 -10.19
N VAL A 54 6.54 7.25 -11.38
CA VAL A 54 7.79 6.49 -11.50
C VAL A 54 8.94 7.35 -10.98
N THR A 55 9.48 6.97 -9.83
CA THR A 55 10.53 7.76 -9.13
C THR A 55 11.90 7.13 -9.29
N LYS A 56 11.98 5.80 -9.44
CA LYS A 56 13.25 5.07 -9.49
C LYS A 56 13.21 3.93 -10.49
N HIS A 57 14.34 3.70 -11.16
CA HIS A 57 14.62 2.52 -11.93
C HIS A 57 15.64 1.66 -11.16
N PHE A 58 15.37 0.37 -11.06
CA PHE A 58 16.22 -0.57 -10.32
C PHE A 58 16.78 -1.62 -11.26
N VAL A 59 18.00 -2.07 -10.98
CA VAL A 59 18.67 -3.12 -11.75
C VAL A 59 18.11 -4.51 -11.42
N ASN A 60 17.64 -4.70 -10.19
CA ASN A 60 17.12 -5.97 -9.71
C ASN A 60 15.97 -5.78 -8.71
N GLU A 61 15.20 -6.85 -8.51
CA GLU A 61 14.06 -6.85 -7.58
C GLU A 61 14.46 -6.69 -6.11
N ALA A 62 15.66 -7.12 -5.72
CA ALA A 62 16.12 -7.01 -4.34
C ALA A 62 16.25 -5.54 -3.92
N ALA A 63 16.85 -4.71 -4.79
CA ALA A 63 16.97 -3.27 -4.54
C ALA A 63 15.59 -2.56 -4.52
N ALA A 64 14.67 -2.97 -5.40
CA ALA A 64 13.31 -2.45 -5.40
C ALA A 64 12.56 -2.82 -4.11
N ARG A 65 12.66 -4.07 -3.67
CA ARG A 65 12.05 -4.55 -2.41
C ARG A 65 12.60 -3.81 -1.19
N GLU A 66 13.91 -3.56 -1.15
CA GLU A 66 14.52 -2.76 -0.09
C GLU A 66 13.97 -1.33 -0.05
N SER A 67 13.77 -0.69 -1.20
CA SER A 67 13.16 0.64 -1.29
C SER A 67 11.69 0.64 -0.85
N VAL A 68 10.93 -0.44 -1.07
CA VAL A 68 9.57 -0.60 -0.51
C VAL A 68 9.63 -0.72 1.01
N GLN A 69 10.58 -1.48 1.56
CA GLN A 69 10.75 -1.62 3.01
C GLN A 69 11.11 -0.29 3.68
N LYS A 70 11.93 0.53 3.02
CA LYS A 70 12.28 1.88 3.47
C LYS A 70 11.17 2.91 3.26
N LYS A 71 10.02 2.50 2.65
CA LYS A 71 8.90 3.39 2.30
C LYS A 71 9.26 4.53 1.36
N GLU A 72 10.30 4.36 0.55
CA GLU A 72 10.69 5.29 -0.50
C GLU A 72 9.79 5.18 -1.72
N ILE A 73 9.29 3.96 -1.97
CA ILE A 73 8.29 3.63 -2.98
C ILE A 73 7.21 2.74 -2.35
N TYR A 74 6.01 2.74 -2.90
CA TYR A 74 4.90 1.91 -2.42
C TYR A 74 4.65 0.67 -3.27
N GLY A 75 5.29 0.56 -4.41
CA GLY A 75 5.22 -0.61 -5.28
C GLY A 75 6.26 -0.55 -6.37
N TYR A 76 6.42 -1.65 -7.09
CA TYR A 76 7.26 -1.70 -8.29
C TYR A 76 6.72 -2.72 -9.29
N LEU A 77 6.96 -2.42 -10.57
CA LEU A 77 6.74 -3.35 -11.68
C LEU A 77 8.06 -4.04 -12.00
N SER A 78 8.01 -5.36 -12.19
CA SER A 78 9.14 -6.19 -12.66
C SER A 78 8.82 -6.74 -14.04
N ILE A 79 9.67 -6.42 -15.00
CA ILE A 79 9.67 -6.92 -16.37
C ILE A 79 10.83 -7.91 -16.48
N PRO A 80 10.56 -9.22 -16.61
CA PRO A 80 11.61 -10.24 -16.65
C PRO A 80 12.42 -10.17 -17.95
N PRO A 81 13.62 -10.75 -17.98
CA PRO A 81 14.41 -10.85 -19.19
C PRO A 81 13.70 -11.70 -20.25
N GLN A 82 13.93 -11.39 -21.52
CA GLN A 82 13.30 -12.05 -22.68
C GLN A 82 11.77 -11.93 -22.73
N PHE A 83 11.20 -10.93 -22.06
CA PHE A 83 9.77 -10.70 -22.03
C PHE A 83 9.18 -10.51 -23.43
N GLU A 84 9.76 -9.62 -24.24
CA GLU A 84 9.32 -9.37 -25.63
C GLU A 84 9.39 -10.62 -26.49
N GLN A 85 10.49 -11.37 -26.40
CA GLN A 85 10.67 -12.59 -27.17
C GLN A 85 9.65 -13.68 -26.79
N ASN A 86 9.37 -13.83 -25.50
CA ASN A 86 8.36 -14.76 -25.00
C ASN A 86 6.96 -14.37 -25.45
N ALA A 87 6.62 -13.07 -25.40
CA ALA A 87 5.34 -12.56 -25.87
C ALA A 87 5.13 -12.80 -27.38
N ILE A 88 6.15 -12.58 -28.21
CA ILE A 88 6.09 -12.80 -29.67
C ILE A 88 6.01 -14.28 -30.02
N THR A 89 6.69 -15.15 -29.27
CA THR A 89 6.73 -16.60 -29.57
C THR A 89 5.56 -17.37 -28.98
N GLY A 90 4.59 -16.70 -28.34
CA GLY A 90 3.44 -17.34 -27.68
C GLY A 90 3.81 -18.13 -26.41
N LYS A 91 5.01 -17.91 -25.88
CA LYS A 91 5.41 -18.44 -24.57
C LYS A 91 4.86 -17.55 -23.46
N ASN A 92 4.75 -18.10 -22.26
CA ASN A 92 4.25 -17.36 -21.09
C ASN A 92 5.16 -16.15 -20.81
N ALA A 93 4.68 -14.95 -21.12
CA ALA A 93 5.30 -13.69 -20.78
C ALA A 93 4.57 -13.11 -19.57
N THR A 94 5.22 -13.13 -18.41
CA THR A 94 4.59 -12.73 -17.15
C THR A 94 5.19 -11.41 -16.68
N LEU A 95 4.32 -10.40 -16.46
CA LEU A 95 4.67 -9.18 -15.76
C LEU A 95 4.32 -9.36 -14.29
N SER A 96 5.24 -9.08 -13.40
CA SER A 96 4.98 -9.14 -11.96
C SER A 96 4.94 -7.74 -11.37
N TYR A 97 3.89 -7.44 -10.62
CA TYR A 97 3.83 -6.19 -9.88
C TYR A 97 3.70 -6.45 -8.38
N TYR A 98 4.47 -5.68 -7.63
CA TYR A 98 4.58 -5.78 -6.18
C TYR A 98 4.14 -4.47 -5.58
N TYR A 99 3.34 -4.51 -4.52
CA TYR A 99 2.84 -3.32 -3.87
C TYR A 99 2.68 -3.50 -2.37
N HIS A 100 2.79 -2.39 -1.66
CA HIS A 100 2.71 -2.35 -0.20
C HIS A 100 1.25 -2.35 0.25
N TYR A 101 0.76 -3.48 0.74
CA TYR A 101 -0.65 -3.65 1.14
C TYR A 101 -0.91 -3.44 2.64
N ALA A 102 0.09 -3.05 3.43
CA ALA A 102 -0.15 -2.68 4.84
C ALA A 102 -0.99 -1.40 4.98
N LEU A 103 -0.97 -0.53 3.96
CA LEU A 103 -1.90 0.59 3.81
C LEU A 103 -2.94 0.18 2.77
N MET A 104 -4.08 -0.32 3.22
CA MET A 104 -5.09 -0.95 2.37
C MET A 104 -5.63 -0.02 1.27
N SER A 105 -5.80 1.28 1.57
CA SER A 105 -6.23 2.27 0.59
C SER A 105 -5.20 2.47 -0.53
N VAL A 106 -3.91 2.66 -0.18
CA VAL A 106 -2.82 2.81 -1.16
C VAL A 106 -2.60 1.52 -1.94
N GLY A 107 -2.63 0.37 -1.26
CA GLY A 107 -2.44 -0.93 -1.90
C GLY A 107 -3.58 -1.28 -2.87
N GLY A 108 -4.82 -0.99 -2.51
CA GLY A 108 -5.98 -1.19 -3.38
C GLY A 108 -5.95 -0.33 -4.64
N GLU A 109 -5.60 0.95 -4.50
CA GLU A 109 -5.45 1.86 -5.65
C GLU A 109 -4.29 1.43 -6.56
N LEU A 110 -3.15 1.03 -6.01
CA LEU A 110 -2.02 0.53 -6.80
C LEU A 110 -2.39 -0.74 -7.56
N MET A 111 -3.07 -1.68 -6.91
CA MET A 111 -3.54 -2.91 -7.54
C MET A 111 -4.47 -2.59 -8.73
N ALA A 112 -5.51 -1.80 -8.50
CA ALA A 112 -6.47 -1.42 -9.54
C ALA A 112 -5.81 -0.66 -10.70
N ALA A 113 -4.87 0.24 -10.39
CA ALA A 113 -4.15 1.00 -11.40
C ALA A 113 -3.19 0.11 -12.22
N PHE A 114 -2.50 -0.84 -11.60
CA PHE A 114 -1.68 -1.82 -12.32
C PHE A 114 -2.54 -2.71 -13.21
N GLU A 115 -3.62 -3.28 -12.71
CA GLU A 115 -4.53 -4.12 -13.50
C GLU A 115 -5.09 -3.36 -14.71
N THR A 116 -5.55 -2.14 -14.50
CA THR A 116 -6.11 -1.31 -15.58
C THR A 116 -5.06 -0.90 -16.61
N SER A 117 -3.84 -0.56 -16.18
CA SER A 117 -2.77 -0.11 -17.07
C SER A 117 -2.06 -1.23 -17.81
N LEU A 118 -2.02 -2.44 -17.24
CA LEU A 118 -1.38 -3.59 -17.86
C LEU A 118 -2.33 -4.37 -18.79
N ALA A 119 -3.65 -4.26 -18.62
CA ALA A 119 -4.63 -4.92 -19.49
C ALA A 119 -4.45 -4.60 -20.98
N PRO A 120 -4.23 -3.34 -21.42
CA PRO A 120 -3.98 -3.03 -22.84
C PRO A 120 -2.62 -3.54 -23.34
N VAL A 121 -1.64 -3.67 -22.44
CA VAL A 121 -0.29 -4.14 -22.79
C VAL A 121 -0.29 -5.62 -23.14
N ALA A 122 -1.12 -6.39 -22.46
CA ALA A 122 -1.32 -7.82 -22.76
C ALA A 122 -1.84 -8.04 -24.18
N LEU A 123 -2.50 -7.04 -24.75
CA LEU A 123 -3.17 -7.12 -26.04
C LEU A 123 -2.31 -6.63 -27.22
N SER A 124 -1.30 -5.79 -26.99
CA SER A 124 -0.72 -4.97 -28.06
C SER A 124 0.14 -5.72 -29.11
N PRO A 125 1.15 -6.54 -28.78
CA PRO A 125 2.01 -7.12 -29.81
C PRO A 125 1.36 -8.30 -30.56
N VAL A 126 0.58 -9.12 -29.85
CA VAL A 126 -0.05 -10.33 -30.42
C VAL A 126 -1.24 -9.97 -31.30
N VAL A 127 -2.01 -8.93 -30.86
CA VAL A 127 -3.12 -8.40 -31.67
C VAL A 127 -2.62 -7.81 -32.96
N MET A 128 -1.56 -7.00 -32.92
CA MET A 128 -0.99 -6.41 -34.14
C MET A 128 -0.47 -7.49 -35.10
N GLN A 129 0.15 -8.55 -34.59
CA GLN A 129 0.64 -9.63 -35.42
C GLN A 129 -0.48 -10.53 -35.96
N ALA A 130 -1.50 -10.81 -35.16
CA ALA A 130 -2.68 -11.57 -35.59
C ALA A 130 -3.52 -10.81 -36.63
N MET A 131 -3.71 -9.50 -36.45
CA MET A 131 -4.36 -8.65 -37.45
C MET A 131 -3.57 -8.56 -38.76
N ALA A 132 -2.25 -8.52 -38.68
CA ALA A 132 -1.38 -8.55 -39.87
C ALA A 132 -1.48 -9.88 -40.62
N LEU A 133 -1.85 -10.98 -39.96
CA LEU A 133 -2.12 -12.29 -40.54
C LEU A 133 -3.57 -12.50 -40.98
N GLY A 134 -4.45 -11.47 -40.84
CA GLY A 134 -5.82 -11.53 -41.31
C GLY A 134 -6.77 -12.30 -40.36
N VAL A 135 -6.42 -12.46 -39.08
CA VAL A 135 -7.25 -13.11 -38.09
C VAL A 135 -8.30 -12.09 -37.57
N GLU A 136 -9.59 -12.45 -37.57
CA GLU A 136 -10.66 -11.61 -37.09
C GLU A 136 -10.55 -11.35 -35.56
N GLN A 137 -10.94 -10.15 -35.13
CA GLN A 137 -10.78 -9.65 -33.76
C GLN A 137 -11.44 -10.55 -32.69
N ASP A 138 -12.55 -11.20 -33.02
CA ASP A 138 -13.27 -12.12 -32.11
C ASP A 138 -12.53 -13.42 -31.86
N GLN A 139 -11.71 -13.88 -32.82
CA GLN A 139 -10.87 -15.06 -32.65
C GLN A 139 -9.59 -14.75 -31.86
N ILE A 140 -9.15 -13.50 -31.92
CA ILE A 140 -7.96 -13.02 -31.23
C ILE A 140 -8.14 -13.07 -29.71
N THR A 141 -9.34 -12.76 -29.19
CA THR A 141 -9.62 -12.77 -27.75
C THR A 141 -9.44 -14.12 -27.07
N THR A 142 -9.59 -15.21 -27.82
CA THR A 142 -9.37 -16.58 -27.31
C THR A 142 -7.89 -16.97 -27.24
N PHE A 143 -7.05 -16.34 -28.08
CA PHE A 143 -5.60 -16.58 -28.10
C PHE A 143 -4.78 -15.57 -27.28
N LEU A 144 -5.44 -14.57 -26.70
CA LEU A 144 -4.83 -13.36 -26.17
C LEU A 144 -4.40 -13.42 -24.70
N LEU A 145 -4.03 -14.55 -24.15
CA LEU A 145 -3.47 -14.62 -22.80
C LEU A 145 -2.00 -15.06 -22.70
N PRO A 146 -1.07 -14.60 -23.58
CA PRO A 146 0.36 -14.89 -23.34
C PRO A 146 0.95 -13.98 -22.24
N VAL A 147 0.36 -12.83 -21.96
CA VAL A 147 0.86 -11.92 -20.92
C VAL A 147 -0.01 -12.04 -19.68
N GLN A 148 0.54 -12.63 -18.63
CA GLN A 148 -0.10 -12.72 -17.34
C GLN A 148 0.49 -11.65 -16.41
N ALA A 149 -0.38 -10.91 -15.73
CA ALA A 149 0.01 -10.00 -14.66
C ALA A 149 -0.09 -10.73 -13.32
N ASN A 150 1.06 -11.04 -12.73
CA ASN A 150 1.12 -11.64 -11.40
C ASN A 150 1.10 -10.56 -10.31
N ASN A 151 0.14 -10.70 -9.43
CA ASN A 151 -0.12 -9.81 -8.31
C ASN A 151 0.62 -10.32 -7.06
N HIS A 152 1.49 -9.49 -6.50
CA HIS A 152 2.27 -9.83 -5.31
C HIS A 152 2.11 -8.76 -4.22
N PRO A 153 1.09 -8.87 -3.35
CA PRO A 153 0.95 -7.97 -2.21
C PRO A 153 2.06 -8.22 -1.17
N ILE A 154 2.78 -7.17 -0.82
CA ILE A 154 3.81 -7.20 0.20
C ILE A 154 3.18 -6.85 1.55
N TYR A 155 3.50 -7.59 2.62
CA TYR A 155 3.02 -7.48 4.01
C TYR A 155 1.60 -7.98 4.30
N ASN A 156 0.77 -8.27 3.30
CA ASN A 156 -0.50 -8.96 3.48
C ASN A 156 -0.80 -9.83 2.25
N PRO A 157 -0.06 -10.93 2.06
CA PRO A 157 -0.18 -11.76 0.85
C PRO A 157 -1.54 -12.41 0.69
N SER A 158 -2.26 -12.67 1.79
CA SER A 158 -3.61 -13.26 1.78
C SER A 158 -4.71 -12.24 1.49
N LEU A 159 -4.38 -10.92 1.41
CA LEU A 159 -5.36 -9.83 1.32
C LEU A 159 -6.42 -9.89 2.42
N ASP A 160 -6.05 -10.46 3.58
CA ASP A 160 -6.96 -10.73 4.67
C ASP A 160 -7.24 -9.45 5.47
N TYR A 161 -8.50 -9.10 5.53
CA TYR A 161 -9.01 -7.95 6.27
C TYR A 161 -8.77 -8.08 7.77
N SER A 162 -8.74 -9.31 8.28
CA SER A 162 -8.52 -9.58 9.71
C SER A 162 -7.14 -9.16 10.17
N VAL A 163 -6.11 -9.38 9.35
CA VAL A 163 -4.73 -8.96 9.63
C VAL A 163 -4.61 -7.43 9.69
N TYR A 164 -5.35 -6.74 8.82
CA TYR A 164 -5.35 -5.27 8.79
C TYR A 164 -6.09 -4.64 9.97
N LEU A 165 -7.25 -5.19 10.34
CA LEU A 165 -8.12 -4.63 11.39
C LEU A 165 -7.74 -5.09 12.80
N SER A 166 -7.13 -6.27 12.95
CA SER A 166 -6.86 -6.82 14.28
C SER A 166 -5.97 -5.92 15.14
N GLN A 167 -4.95 -5.29 14.56
CA GLN A 167 -4.04 -4.43 15.31
C GLN A 167 -4.73 -3.16 15.85
N PRO A 168 -5.35 -2.28 15.02
CA PRO A 168 -6.01 -1.10 15.54
C PRO A 168 -7.19 -1.44 16.44
N PHE A 169 -7.93 -2.51 16.15
CA PHE A 169 -9.06 -2.94 16.96
C PHE A 169 -8.62 -3.37 18.37
N PHE A 170 -7.50 -4.07 18.49
CA PHE A 170 -6.94 -4.45 19.78
C PHE A 170 -6.57 -3.23 20.63
N PHE A 171 -5.95 -2.21 20.03
CA PHE A 171 -5.61 -0.98 20.73
C PHE A 171 -6.86 -0.21 21.19
N VAL A 172 -7.89 -0.12 20.37
CA VAL A 172 -9.17 0.52 20.73
C VAL A 172 -9.84 -0.23 21.88
N LEU A 173 -9.88 -1.56 21.81
CA LEU A 173 -10.44 -2.41 22.88
C LEU A 173 -9.70 -2.19 24.19
N PHE A 174 -8.38 -2.17 24.16
CA PHE A 174 -7.55 -1.91 25.34
C PHE A 174 -7.78 -0.51 25.92
N GLN A 175 -7.91 0.50 25.07
CA GLN A 175 -8.24 1.86 25.48
C GLN A 175 -9.61 1.94 26.16
N VAL A 176 -10.63 1.30 25.61
CA VAL A 176 -11.98 1.24 26.20
C VAL A 176 -11.92 0.55 27.58
N LEU A 177 -11.15 -0.51 27.70
CA LEU A 177 -11.00 -1.25 28.96
C LEU A 177 -10.34 -0.38 30.05
N ILE A 178 -9.28 0.37 29.71
CA ILE A 178 -8.64 1.32 30.61
C ILE A 178 -9.63 2.40 31.04
N LEU A 179 -10.41 2.97 30.11
CA LEU A 179 -11.43 3.97 30.43
C LEU A 179 -12.50 3.42 31.41
N LEU A 180 -12.97 2.20 31.15
CA LEU A 180 -13.97 1.56 32.05
C LEU A 180 -13.40 1.34 33.45
N ILE A 181 -12.18 0.85 33.59
CA ILE A 181 -11.51 0.66 34.87
C ILE A 181 -11.35 2.00 35.58
N THR A 182 -10.96 3.05 34.87
CA THR A 182 -10.75 4.38 35.44
C THR A 182 -12.10 4.97 35.94
N VAL A 183 -13.14 4.90 35.13
CA VAL A 183 -14.47 5.39 35.50
C VAL A 183 -15.03 4.60 36.70
N TYR A 184 -14.81 3.27 36.70
CA TYR A 184 -15.25 2.42 37.80
C TYR A 184 -14.51 2.77 39.11
N ALA A 185 -13.18 2.94 39.07
CA ALA A 185 -12.37 3.30 40.22
C ALA A 185 -12.82 4.62 40.84
N VAL A 186 -13.03 5.65 40.00
CA VAL A 186 -13.51 6.97 40.49
C VAL A 186 -14.96 6.87 40.98
N GLY A 187 -15.81 6.12 40.25
CA GLY A 187 -17.21 5.95 40.61
C GLY A 187 -17.43 5.24 41.94
N ILE A 188 -16.60 4.27 42.31
CA ILE A 188 -16.63 3.59 43.61
C ILE A 188 -16.37 4.58 44.73
N GLU A 189 -15.34 5.41 44.60
CA GLU A 189 -14.97 6.38 45.64
C GLU A 189 -16.07 7.42 45.86
N ILE A 190 -16.70 7.88 44.80
CA ILE A 190 -17.86 8.80 44.89
C ILE A 190 -19.04 8.10 45.58
N LYS A 191 -19.33 6.85 45.23
CA LYS A 191 -20.44 6.06 45.78
C LYS A 191 -20.30 5.81 47.28
N PHE A 192 -19.09 5.48 47.72
CA PHE A 192 -18.81 5.19 49.14
C PHE A 192 -18.41 6.41 49.95
N ARG A 193 -18.37 7.63 49.35
CA ARG A 193 -17.96 8.90 49.97
C ARG A 193 -16.55 8.87 50.57
N THR A 194 -15.66 8.11 50.01
CA THR A 194 -14.26 7.99 50.41
C THR A 194 -13.33 8.96 49.67
N ALA A 195 -13.89 9.78 48.80
CA ALA A 195 -13.15 10.77 48.01
C ALA A 195 -12.41 11.82 48.86
N ASP A 196 -12.99 12.18 50.02
CA ASP A 196 -12.38 13.15 50.95
C ASP A 196 -11.13 12.59 51.65
N ASP A 197 -11.14 11.32 52.02
CA ASP A 197 -9.99 10.60 52.58
C ASP A 197 -8.87 10.47 51.56
N TRP A 198 -9.24 10.26 50.32
CA TRP A 198 -8.36 10.23 49.19
C TRP A 198 -7.62 11.56 48.96
N LEU A 199 -8.38 12.64 48.91
CA LEU A 199 -7.85 13.99 48.74
C LEU A 199 -6.95 14.39 49.93
N ALA A 200 -7.30 14.01 51.15
CA ALA A 200 -6.51 14.24 52.34
C ALA A 200 -5.15 13.50 52.26
N THR A 201 -5.16 12.24 51.84
CA THR A 201 -3.93 11.44 51.67
C THR A 201 -3.01 12.01 50.60
N ALA A 202 -3.55 12.61 49.55
CA ALA A 202 -2.80 13.23 48.48
C ALA A 202 -2.51 14.73 48.69
N LYS A 203 -2.72 15.25 49.88
CA LYS A 203 -2.52 16.67 50.18
C LYS A 203 -3.24 17.61 49.20
N GLY A 204 -4.44 17.25 48.79
CA GLY A 204 -5.26 18.02 47.85
C GLY A 204 -4.86 17.93 46.37
N ASN A 205 -3.93 17.08 45.99
CA ASN A 205 -3.49 16.95 44.59
C ASN A 205 -4.12 15.73 43.90
N ILE A 206 -5.13 15.98 43.09
CA ILE A 206 -5.89 14.97 42.33
C ILE A 206 -4.98 14.14 41.42
N VAL A 207 -3.93 14.71 40.82
CA VAL A 207 -3.04 14.00 39.93
C VAL A 207 -2.22 12.95 40.67
N THR A 208 -1.82 13.26 41.90
CA THR A 208 -1.09 12.29 42.76
C THR A 208 -1.98 11.12 43.18
N VAL A 209 -3.26 11.34 43.43
CA VAL A 209 -4.24 10.30 43.75
C VAL A 209 -4.40 9.35 42.58
N SER A 210 -4.63 9.86 41.38
CA SER A 210 -4.81 9.06 40.19
C SER A 210 -3.55 8.20 39.89
N TYR A 211 -2.36 8.75 40.09
CA TYR A 211 -1.12 8.05 39.84
C TYR A 211 -0.83 6.91 40.84
N THR A 212 -1.15 7.11 42.14
CA THR A 212 -0.92 6.09 43.17
C THR A 212 -1.87 4.90 43.05
N HIS A 213 -3.12 5.14 42.66
CA HIS A 213 -4.09 4.05 42.43
C HIS A 213 -3.87 3.24 41.17
N LEU A 214 -3.35 3.84 40.11
CA LEU A 214 -2.97 3.11 38.87
C LEU A 214 -1.71 2.25 39.05
N ARG A 215 -0.90 2.51 40.09
CA ARG A 215 0.32 1.78 40.39
C ARG A 215 0.15 0.65 41.43
N ALA A 216 -0.91 0.67 42.18
CA ALA A 216 -1.22 -0.37 43.18
C ALA A 216 -2.05 -1.51 42.60
#